data_cc21edcc5ada2f651d05430c8ab9aa68
#
_entry.id   cc21edcc5ada2f651d05430c8ab9aa68
#
_cell.length_a   1.000
_cell.length_b   1.000
_cell.length_c   1.000
_cell.angle_alpha   90.00
_cell.angle_beta   90.00
_cell.angle_gamma   90.00
#
_symmetry.space_group_name_H-M   'P 1'
#
loop_
_entity.id
_entity.type
_entity.pdbx_description
1 polymer ?
#
loop_
_entity_poly.entity_id
_entity_poly.type
_entity_poly.pdbx_seq_one_letter_code
_entity_poly.pdbx_strand_id
1 'polypeptide(L)'
;MVILLETIQSMFKHLHWANQRILENLQNSAAENKQANNLFSHILHAENVWFTRLMGSDSSHLPIWEEVSLESCVEIVNQNHHNYAELLSKLSITDLDQVVSYQNSKGTVFHNSIREILTHVALHGQYHRGQINQLLRKADLEPINVDFIIFKR
;
A
#
# COMPACT_ATOMS: atom_id res chain seq x y z
N MET A 1 15.07 17.32 9.69
CA MET A 1 15.37 15.94 10.13
C MET A 1 14.12 15.27 10.69
N VAL A 2 13.51 15.82 11.74
CA VAL A 2 12.16 15.43 12.20
C VAL A 2 11.14 15.52 11.04
N ILE A 3 11.28 16.53 10.18
CA ILE A 3 10.43 16.79 9.01
C ILE A 3 10.36 15.59 8.06
N LEU A 4 11.47 14.84 7.83
CA LEU A 4 11.47 13.68 6.94
C LEU A 4 10.57 12.57 7.48
N LEU A 5 10.67 12.26 8.78
CA LEU A 5 9.84 11.23 9.41
C LEU A 5 8.36 11.65 9.41
N GLU A 6 8.07 12.92 9.71
CA GLU A 6 6.73 13.47 9.64
C GLU A 6 6.14 13.39 8.22
N THR A 7 6.97 13.65 7.21
CA THR A 7 6.56 13.53 5.80
C THR A 7 6.20 12.09 5.47
N ILE A 8 7.03 11.12 5.86
CA ILE A 8 6.74 9.69 5.65
C ILE A 8 5.46 9.29 6.38
N GLN A 9 5.29 9.70 7.63
CA GLN A 9 4.06 9.44 8.38
C GLN A 9 2.83 10.01 7.68
N SER A 10 2.93 11.22 7.14
CA SER A 10 1.85 11.86 6.38
C SER A 10 1.52 11.07 5.10
N MET A 11 2.54 10.56 4.41
CA MET A 11 2.36 9.73 3.22
C MET A 11 1.59 8.44 3.55
N PHE A 12 1.86 7.82 4.70
CA PHE A 12 1.16 6.60 5.12
C PHE A 12 -0.26 6.88 5.63
N LYS A 13 -0.51 8.04 6.22
CA LYS A 13 -1.88 8.47 6.52
C LYS A 13 -2.69 8.68 5.23
N HIS A 14 -2.07 9.27 4.22
CA HIS A 14 -2.68 9.38 2.89
C HIS A 14 -2.95 8.01 2.28
N LEU A 15 -1.99 7.10 2.34
CA LEU A 15 -2.13 5.74 1.81
C LEU A 15 -3.35 5.04 2.42
N HIS A 16 -3.52 5.11 3.73
CA HIS A 16 -4.66 4.52 4.40
C HIS A 16 -5.98 5.17 3.98
N TRP A 17 -6.02 6.50 3.99
CA TRP A 17 -7.19 7.26 3.52
C TRP A 17 -7.55 6.90 2.07
N ALA A 18 -6.56 6.85 1.18
CA ALA A 18 -6.75 6.52 -0.22
C ALA A 18 -7.26 5.09 -0.41
N ASN A 19 -6.71 4.12 0.32
CA ASN A 19 -7.18 2.74 0.29
C ASN A 19 -8.63 2.62 0.76
N GLN A 20 -9.02 3.33 1.81
CA GLN A 20 -10.41 3.35 2.28
C GLN A 20 -11.35 3.91 1.22
N ARG A 21 -10.97 5.00 0.57
CA ARG A 21 -11.79 5.62 -0.49
C ARG A 21 -11.95 4.70 -1.70
N ILE A 22 -10.87 4.06 -2.13
CA ILE A 22 -10.93 3.09 -3.23
C ILE A 22 -11.83 1.91 -2.84
N LEU A 23 -11.66 1.35 -1.65
CA LEU A 23 -12.48 0.23 -1.18
C LEU A 23 -13.96 0.56 -1.17
N GLU A 24 -14.33 1.69 -0.56
CA GLU A 24 -15.73 2.17 -0.54
C GLU A 24 -16.27 2.36 -1.95
N ASN A 25 -15.47 2.95 -2.84
CA ASN A 25 -15.87 3.19 -4.22
C ASN A 25 -16.12 1.87 -4.96
N LEU A 26 -15.25 0.88 -4.79
CA LEU A 26 -15.42 -0.44 -5.40
C LEU A 26 -16.64 -1.18 -4.83
N GLN A 27 -16.88 -1.08 -3.52
CA GLN A 27 -18.04 -1.68 -2.86
C GLN A 27 -19.36 -1.07 -3.32
N ASN A 28 -19.39 0.24 -3.58
CA ASN A 28 -20.59 0.99 -3.97
C ASN A 28 -20.74 1.14 -5.48
N SER A 29 -19.84 0.57 -6.28
CA SER A 29 -19.87 0.66 -7.74
C SER A 29 -21.14 0.01 -8.30
N ALA A 30 -21.69 0.61 -9.36
CA ALA A 30 -22.89 0.11 -10.04
C ALA A 30 -22.70 -1.28 -10.66
N ALA A 31 -21.44 -1.64 -10.96
CA ALA A 31 -21.08 -2.95 -11.48
C ALA A 31 -19.70 -3.35 -10.97
N GLU A 32 -19.48 -4.65 -10.84
CA GLU A 32 -18.17 -5.18 -10.48
C GLU A 32 -17.15 -4.98 -11.59
N ASN A 33 -15.97 -4.51 -11.26
CA ASN A 33 -14.83 -4.49 -12.17
C ASN A 33 -13.74 -5.41 -11.60
N LYS A 34 -13.66 -6.61 -12.15
CA LYS A 34 -12.76 -7.66 -11.66
C LYS A 34 -11.29 -7.24 -11.74
N GLN A 35 -10.89 -6.57 -12.82
CA GLN A 35 -9.51 -6.10 -12.97
C GLN A 35 -9.16 -5.04 -11.90
N ALA A 36 -10.07 -4.11 -11.63
CA ALA A 36 -9.88 -3.11 -10.57
C ALA A 36 -9.78 -3.78 -9.19
N ASN A 37 -10.65 -4.75 -8.90
CA ASN A 37 -10.61 -5.49 -7.64
C ASN A 37 -9.29 -6.27 -7.48
N ASN A 38 -8.79 -6.87 -8.56
CA ASN A 38 -7.51 -7.59 -8.53
C ASN A 38 -6.33 -6.65 -8.28
N LEU A 39 -6.34 -5.47 -8.89
CA LEU A 39 -5.31 -4.45 -8.61
C LEU A 39 -5.36 -3.98 -7.16
N PHE A 40 -6.56 -3.81 -6.61
CA PHE A 40 -6.70 -3.42 -5.21
C PHE A 40 -6.16 -4.50 -4.27
N SER A 41 -6.49 -5.76 -4.52
CA SER A 41 -5.92 -6.89 -3.77
C SER A 41 -4.39 -6.90 -3.85
N HIS A 42 -3.83 -6.64 -5.03
CA HIS A 42 -2.38 -6.56 -5.22
C HIS A 42 -1.75 -5.44 -4.40
N ILE A 43 -2.36 -4.26 -4.36
CA ILE A 43 -1.88 -3.14 -3.53
C ILE A 43 -1.76 -3.59 -2.08
N LEU A 44 -2.80 -4.21 -1.54
CA LEU A 44 -2.85 -4.62 -0.14
C LEU A 44 -1.86 -5.75 0.17
N HIS A 45 -1.75 -6.74 -0.73
CA HIS A 45 -0.77 -7.82 -0.58
C HIS A 45 0.66 -7.30 -0.65
N ALA A 46 0.95 -6.37 -1.56
CA ALA A 46 2.27 -5.76 -1.66
C ALA A 46 2.64 -5.01 -0.37
N GLU A 47 1.70 -4.26 0.21
CA GLU A 47 1.91 -3.60 1.50
C GLU A 47 2.31 -4.61 2.58
N ASN A 48 1.61 -5.73 2.66
CA ASN A 48 1.91 -6.79 3.63
C ASN A 48 3.27 -7.45 3.39
N VAL A 49 3.60 -7.73 2.14
CA VAL A 49 4.92 -8.31 1.77
C VAL A 49 6.04 -7.38 2.20
N TRP A 50 5.94 -6.10 1.90
CA TRP A 50 6.97 -5.13 2.27
C TRP A 50 7.05 -4.91 3.79
N PHE A 51 5.92 -4.90 4.48
CA PHE A 51 5.92 -4.86 5.94
C PHE A 51 6.68 -6.05 6.53
N THR A 52 6.41 -7.25 6.02
CA THR A 52 7.08 -8.48 6.47
C THR A 52 8.59 -8.40 6.27
N ARG A 53 9.04 -7.88 5.13
CA ARG A 53 10.47 -7.64 4.84
C ARG A 53 11.07 -6.61 5.80
N LEU A 54 10.36 -5.53 6.08
CA LEU A 54 10.79 -4.50 7.03
C LEU A 54 10.97 -5.07 8.44
N MET A 55 10.18 -6.06 8.82
CA MET A 55 10.28 -6.75 10.10
C MET A 55 11.37 -7.83 10.14
N GLY A 56 12.10 -8.02 9.03
CA GLY A 56 13.15 -9.01 8.95
C GLY A 56 12.66 -10.45 8.79
N SER A 57 11.41 -10.64 8.44
CA SER A 57 10.78 -11.96 8.30
C SER A 57 10.74 -12.41 6.84
N ASP A 58 10.62 -13.72 6.62
CA ASP A 58 10.52 -14.30 5.28
C ASP A 58 9.14 -14.01 4.68
N SER A 59 9.13 -13.42 3.49
CA SER A 59 7.91 -13.10 2.74
C SER A 59 7.66 -14.06 1.57
N SER A 60 8.50 -15.07 1.37
CA SER A 60 8.44 -15.94 0.18
C SER A 60 7.13 -16.71 0.03
N HIS A 61 6.44 -16.98 1.14
CA HIS A 61 5.17 -17.71 1.17
C HIS A 61 3.95 -16.80 1.07
N LEU A 62 4.13 -15.48 1.07
CA LEU A 62 3.02 -14.54 1.05
C LEU A 62 2.54 -14.26 -0.38
N PRO A 63 1.21 -14.18 -0.61
CA PRO A 63 0.68 -13.86 -1.92
C PRO A 63 0.94 -12.40 -2.28
N ILE A 64 1.10 -12.13 -3.58
CA ILE A 64 1.23 -10.78 -4.14
C ILE A 64 0.07 -10.48 -5.09
N TRP A 65 -0.36 -11.45 -5.87
CA TRP A 65 -1.42 -11.31 -6.87
C TRP A 65 -2.66 -12.19 -6.59
N GLU A 66 -2.80 -12.67 -5.38
CA GLU A 66 -3.99 -13.45 -5.02
C GLU A 66 -5.22 -12.55 -4.97
N GLU A 67 -6.27 -12.97 -5.66
CA GLU A 67 -7.56 -12.30 -5.61
C GLU A 67 -8.26 -12.60 -4.28
N VAL A 68 -8.72 -11.54 -3.60
CA VAL A 68 -9.55 -11.66 -2.41
C VAL A 68 -10.82 -10.85 -2.58
N SER A 69 -11.88 -11.24 -1.89
CA SER A 69 -13.14 -10.49 -1.90
C SER A 69 -12.98 -9.09 -1.32
N LEU A 70 -13.84 -8.16 -1.73
CA LEU A 70 -13.83 -6.82 -1.14
C LEU A 70 -14.12 -6.85 0.36
N GLU A 71 -14.91 -7.80 0.84
CA GLU A 71 -15.13 -7.99 2.28
C GLU A 71 -13.83 -8.33 3.00
N SER A 72 -13.04 -9.26 2.45
CA SER A 72 -11.73 -9.62 3.01
C SER A 72 -10.76 -8.44 2.94
N CYS A 73 -10.87 -7.59 1.93
CA CYS A 73 -10.04 -6.38 1.81
C CYS A 73 -10.23 -5.43 2.99
N VAL A 74 -11.43 -5.34 3.58
CA VAL A 74 -11.69 -4.48 4.76
C VAL A 74 -10.71 -4.83 5.90
N GLU A 75 -10.58 -6.10 6.20
CA GLU A 75 -9.68 -6.57 7.27
C GLU A 75 -8.22 -6.30 6.93
N ILE A 76 -7.83 -6.53 5.67
CA ILE A 76 -6.44 -6.32 5.24
C ILE A 76 -6.08 -4.83 5.30
N VAL A 77 -6.96 -3.95 4.84
CA VAL A 77 -6.77 -2.49 4.93
C VAL A 77 -6.51 -2.08 6.39
N ASN A 78 -7.33 -2.56 7.31
CA ASN A 78 -7.21 -2.23 8.72
C ASN A 78 -5.93 -2.81 9.34
N GLN A 79 -5.60 -4.05 9.03
CA GLN A 79 -4.39 -4.69 9.55
C GLN A 79 -3.13 -3.99 9.02
N ASN A 80 -3.08 -3.67 7.73
CA ASN A 80 -1.95 -2.95 7.15
C ASN A 80 -1.79 -1.57 7.77
N HIS A 81 -2.90 -0.85 7.98
CA HIS A 81 -2.87 0.44 8.66
C HIS A 81 -2.27 0.34 10.05
N HIS A 82 -2.74 -0.61 10.85
CA HIS A 82 -2.22 -0.85 12.20
C HIS A 82 -0.72 -1.18 12.17
N ASN A 83 -0.31 -2.07 11.28
CA ASN A 83 1.08 -2.50 11.16
C ASN A 83 2.02 -1.34 10.83
N TYR A 84 1.69 -0.53 9.84
CA TYR A 84 2.54 0.60 9.45
C TYR A 84 2.49 1.75 10.46
N ALA A 85 1.33 2.02 11.06
CA ALA A 85 1.23 3.04 12.10
C ALA A 85 2.09 2.68 13.31
N GLU A 86 2.05 1.44 13.74
CA GLU A 86 2.89 0.95 14.84
C GLU A 86 4.39 1.01 14.49
N LEU A 87 4.77 0.53 13.31
CA LEU A 87 6.16 0.60 12.85
C LEU A 87 6.67 2.03 12.84
N LEU A 88 5.92 2.95 12.22
CA LEU A 88 6.32 4.35 12.08
C LEU A 88 6.39 5.07 13.44
N SER A 89 5.58 4.67 14.40
CA SER A 89 5.63 5.24 15.75
C SER A 89 6.91 4.89 16.52
N LYS A 90 7.56 3.79 16.14
CA LYS A 90 8.78 3.29 16.78
C LYS A 90 10.07 3.69 16.07
N LEU A 91 10.00 4.12 14.81
CA LEU A 91 11.16 4.50 14.03
C LEU A 91 11.71 5.86 14.48
N SER A 92 13.02 5.92 14.68
CA SER A 92 13.76 7.17 14.77
C SER A 92 14.27 7.58 13.38
N ILE A 93 14.72 8.82 13.24
CA ILE A 93 15.25 9.31 11.98
C ILE A 93 16.51 8.56 11.54
N THR A 94 17.32 8.09 12.50
CA THR A 94 18.51 7.29 12.21
C THR A 94 18.18 5.88 11.74
N ASP A 95 17.03 5.33 12.14
CA ASP A 95 16.58 4.02 11.70
C ASP A 95 16.27 4.01 10.20
N LEU A 96 15.86 5.13 9.64
CA LEU A 96 15.50 5.24 8.22
C LEU A 96 16.63 4.88 7.26
N ASP A 97 17.87 5.02 7.70
CA ASP A 97 19.06 4.68 6.90
C ASP A 97 19.54 3.23 7.08
N GLN A 98 18.93 2.48 7.99
CA GLN A 98 19.24 1.07 8.15
C GLN A 98 18.88 0.29 6.89
N VAL A 99 19.77 -0.63 6.51
CA VAL A 99 19.60 -1.46 5.32
C VAL A 99 18.90 -2.76 5.68
N VAL A 100 17.87 -3.06 4.92
CA VAL A 100 17.11 -4.32 4.99
C VAL A 100 17.54 -5.21 3.83
N SER A 101 17.89 -6.45 4.13
CA SER A 101 18.14 -7.49 3.12
C SER A 101 16.88 -8.34 2.97
N TYR A 102 16.47 -8.58 1.74
CA TYR A 102 15.28 -9.39 1.44
C TYR A 102 15.48 -10.15 0.14
N GLN A 103 14.63 -11.15 -0.08
CA GLN A 103 14.65 -11.94 -1.31
C GLN A 103 13.35 -11.71 -2.08
N ASN A 104 13.46 -11.71 -3.42
CA ASN A 104 12.27 -11.78 -4.26
C ASN A 104 11.78 -13.24 -4.39
N SER A 105 10.70 -13.45 -5.16
CA SER A 105 10.12 -14.79 -5.38
C SER A 105 11.06 -15.77 -6.07
N LYS A 106 12.14 -15.27 -6.71
CA LYS A 106 13.15 -16.09 -7.39
C LYS A 106 14.37 -16.39 -6.50
N GLY A 107 14.35 -15.93 -5.25
CA GLY A 107 15.47 -16.10 -4.32
C GLY A 107 16.62 -15.11 -4.51
N THR A 108 16.49 -14.12 -5.39
CA THR A 108 17.49 -13.06 -5.55
C THR A 108 17.47 -12.14 -4.33
N VAL A 109 18.65 -11.90 -3.75
CA VAL A 109 18.80 -11.04 -2.57
C VAL A 109 19.00 -9.59 -3.01
N PHE A 110 18.27 -8.70 -2.36
CA PHE A 110 18.36 -7.24 -2.55
C PHE A 110 18.58 -6.55 -1.22
N HIS A 111 19.11 -5.33 -1.29
CA HIS A 111 19.40 -4.49 -0.13
C HIS A 111 18.85 -3.09 -0.38
N ASN A 112 17.97 -2.61 0.50
CA ASN A 112 17.47 -1.24 0.43
C ASN A 112 17.31 -0.69 1.86
N SER A 113 17.41 0.63 1.99
CA SER A 113 17.15 1.28 3.26
C SER A 113 15.66 1.25 3.62
N ILE A 114 15.36 1.36 4.90
CA ILE A 114 13.97 1.46 5.38
C ILE A 114 13.26 2.61 4.67
N ARG A 115 13.91 3.77 4.54
CA ARG A 115 13.35 4.95 3.85
C ARG A 115 13.00 4.64 2.40
N GLU A 116 13.88 3.93 1.67
CA GLU A 116 13.63 3.56 0.28
C GLU A 116 12.43 2.62 0.15
N ILE A 117 12.33 1.64 1.05
CA ILE A 117 11.21 0.70 1.07
C ILE A 117 9.89 1.43 1.37
N LEU A 118 9.87 2.27 2.40
CA LEU A 118 8.66 3.02 2.76
C LEU A 118 8.22 3.94 1.63
N THR A 119 9.16 4.62 0.98
CA THR A 119 8.88 5.45 -0.19
C THR A 119 8.30 4.61 -1.34
N HIS A 120 8.89 3.46 -1.60
CA HIS A 120 8.38 2.55 -2.63
C HIS A 120 6.95 2.10 -2.35
N VAL A 121 6.63 1.71 -1.11
CA VAL A 121 5.28 1.28 -0.74
C VAL A 121 4.26 2.38 -1.02
N ALA A 122 4.56 3.62 -0.64
CA ALA A 122 3.68 4.75 -0.89
C ALA A 122 3.48 5.04 -2.39
N LEU A 123 4.56 5.03 -3.16
CA LEU A 123 4.50 5.28 -4.61
C LEU A 123 3.83 4.14 -5.37
N HIS A 124 4.13 2.89 -4.99
CA HIS A 124 3.56 1.70 -5.62
C HIS A 124 2.04 1.67 -5.50
N GLY A 125 1.51 1.94 -4.31
CA GLY A 125 0.07 2.01 -4.09
C GLY A 125 -0.58 3.10 -4.93
N GLN A 126 0.00 4.28 -4.96
CA GLN A 126 -0.56 5.41 -5.73
C GLN A 126 -0.55 5.14 -7.24
N TYR A 127 0.51 4.52 -7.74
CA TYR A 127 0.59 4.09 -9.14
C TYR A 127 -0.58 3.17 -9.51
N HIS A 128 -0.84 2.15 -8.71
CA HIS A 128 -1.92 1.20 -8.98
C HIS A 128 -3.31 1.79 -8.74
N ARG A 129 -3.49 2.67 -7.76
CA ARG A 129 -4.76 3.37 -7.56
C ARG A 129 -5.14 4.22 -8.78
N GLY A 130 -4.15 4.84 -9.42
CA GLY A 130 -4.36 5.53 -10.70
C GLY A 130 -4.84 4.59 -11.80
N GLN A 131 -4.29 3.38 -11.88
CA GLN A 131 -4.72 2.35 -12.82
C GLN A 131 -6.15 1.88 -12.53
N ILE A 132 -6.52 1.72 -11.26
CA ILE A 132 -7.91 1.39 -10.87
C ILE A 132 -8.87 2.43 -11.41
N ASN A 133 -8.59 3.72 -11.18
CA ASN A 133 -9.42 4.80 -11.68
C ASN A 133 -9.53 4.80 -13.21
N GLN A 134 -8.45 4.47 -13.92
CA GLN A 134 -8.49 4.34 -15.38
C GLN A 134 -9.40 3.20 -15.81
N LEU A 135 -9.33 2.05 -15.17
CA LEU A 135 -10.21 0.91 -15.46
C LEU A 135 -11.68 1.25 -15.21
N LEU A 136 -11.97 1.97 -14.13
CA LEU A 136 -13.34 2.41 -13.83
C LEU A 136 -13.87 3.33 -14.93
N ARG A 137 -13.08 4.32 -15.37
CA ARG A 137 -13.47 5.22 -16.46
C ARG A 137 -13.76 4.46 -17.76
N LYS A 138 -12.91 3.49 -18.09
CA LYS A 138 -13.11 2.67 -19.30
C LYS A 138 -14.39 1.84 -19.25
N ALA A 139 -14.87 1.52 -18.08
CA ALA A 139 -16.09 0.73 -17.85
C ALA A 139 -17.32 1.62 -17.60
N ASP A 140 -17.21 2.93 -17.81
CA ASP A 140 -18.25 3.92 -17.48
C ASP A 140 -18.71 3.86 -16.01
N LEU A 141 -17.78 3.50 -15.13
CA LEU A 141 -17.96 3.54 -13.68
C LEU A 141 -17.29 4.77 -13.08
N GLU A 142 -17.77 5.21 -11.92
CA GLU A 142 -17.30 6.42 -11.28
C GLU A 142 -15.93 6.22 -10.62
N PRO A 143 -14.90 6.97 -11.02
CA PRO A 143 -13.62 6.96 -10.30
C PRO A 143 -13.68 7.81 -9.03
N ILE A 144 -12.68 7.68 -8.16
CA ILE A 144 -12.58 8.48 -6.95
C ILE A 144 -11.21 9.17 -6.88
N ASN A 145 -11.19 10.47 -6.59
CA ASN A 145 -9.93 11.20 -6.47
C ASN A 145 -9.21 10.82 -5.17
N VAL A 146 -7.97 10.36 -5.31
CA VAL A 146 -7.11 9.95 -4.21
C VAL A 146 -5.77 10.70 -4.20
N ASP A 147 -5.72 11.88 -4.82
CA ASP A 147 -4.51 12.68 -4.83
C ASP A 147 -4.12 13.11 -3.41
N PHE A 148 -2.82 13.14 -3.15
CA PHE A 148 -2.29 13.53 -1.84
C PHE A 148 -2.76 14.93 -1.43
N ILE A 149 -2.80 15.89 -2.38
CA ILE A 149 -3.19 17.25 -2.04
C ILE A 149 -4.66 17.34 -1.59
N ILE A 150 -5.52 16.48 -2.13
CA ILE A 150 -6.93 16.42 -1.72
C ILE A 150 -7.04 15.95 -0.26
N PHE A 151 -6.23 14.97 0.12
CA PHE A 151 -6.18 14.49 1.51
C PHE A 151 -5.73 15.59 2.48
N LYS A 152 -4.89 16.53 2.04
CA LYS A 152 -4.33 17.60 2.89
C LYS A 152 -5.21 18.86 2.98
N ARG A 153 -6.29 18.94 2.24
CA ARG A 153 -7.23 20.08 2.26
C ARG A 153 -8.29 19.98 3.32
#